data_31a6508dfeddb27f87c311600cdd0b34
#
_entry.id   31a6508dfeddb27f87c311600cdd0b34
#
_cell.length_a   1.000
_cell.length_b   1.000
_cell.length_c   1.000
_cell.angle_alpha   90.00
_cell.angle_beta   90.00
_cell.angle_gamma   90.00
#
_symmetry.space_group_name_H-M   'P 1'
#
loop_
_entity.id
_entity.type
_entity.pdbx_description
1 polymer ?
#
loop_
_entity_poly.entity_id
_entity_poly.type
_entity_poly.pdbx_seq_one_letter_code
_entity_poly.pdbx_strand_id
1 'polypeptide(L)'
;IMKYEVESVADRMGEVLAHDFKQLPAVRDDGERTVLLGLAREEGLSAILEALEGEGILVASSVPAPLAIYGAWELVSTKADLDSPDDDLVLIADLGRSSLDVALVLNNRLVFARSTTFGGDQFTEALAQDLGAEMGQAEVVKKQRGGVTEGAKGVDERTIRPLRTAAGQLLGMLESSIRVGGSQAGVKLPGVTRLWFSGGGMRLKGLPRYLS
;
A
#
# COMPACT_ATOMS: atom_id res chain seq x y z
N ILE A 1 21.57 16.21 -5.51
CA ILE A 1 20.36 16.29 -4.67
C ILE A 1 20.02 14.88 -4.17
N MET A 2 19.78 13.90 -5.04
CA MET A 2 19.41 12.51 -4.67
C MET A 2 20.37 11.86 -3.65
N LYS A 3 21.70 12.00 -3.84
CA LYS A 3 22.68 11.44 -2.93
C LYS A 3 22.51 11.97 -1.48
N TYR A 4 22.26 13.26 -1.34
CA TYR A 4 22.01 13.87 -0.02
C TYR A 4 20.71 13.38 0.64
N GLU A 5 19.66 13.14 -0.13
CA GLU A 5 18.41 12.58 0.39
C GLU A 5 18.63 11.15 0.92
N VAL A 6 19.33 10.30 0.15
CA VAL A 6 19.66 8.93 0.58
C VAL A 6 20.53 8.94 1.82
N GLU A 7 21.62 9.74 1.85
CA GLU A 7 22.51 9.88 3.00
C GLU A 7 21.74 10.37 4.23
N SER A 8 20.86 11.37 4.07
CA SER A 8 20.03 11.90 5.17
C SER A 8 19.07 10.86 5.74
N VAL A 9 18.54 9.97 4.93
CA VAL A 9 17.67 8.87 5.40
C VAL A 9 18.52 7.80 6.07
N ALA A 10 19.65 7.39 5.47
CA ALA A 10 20.57 6.40 6.01
C ALA A 10 21.10 6.83 7.39
N ASP A 11 21.52 8.08 7.53
CA ASP A 11 22.02 8.64 8.81
C ASP A 11 20.93 8.62 9.89
N ARG A 12 19.69 8.95 9.55
CA ARG A 12 18.57 8.90 10.50
C ARG A 12 18.21 7.47 10.93
N MET A 13 18.38 6.50 10.04
CA MET A 13 18.11 5.09 10.32
C MET A 13 19.29 4.38 10.97
N GLY A 14 20.51 4.93 10.85
CA GLY A 14 21.74 4.28 11.30
C GLY A 14 22.06 2.99 10.52
N GLU A 15 21.61 2.88 9.29
CA GLU A 15 21.69 1.68 8.47
C GLU A 15 22.18 1.99 7.05
N VAL A 16 22.79 1.00 6.41
CA VAL A 16 23.13 1.08 4.99
C VAL A 16 21.91 0.78 4.16
N LEU A 17 21.63 1.65 3.18
CA LEU A 17 20.47 1.53 2.32
C LEU A 17 20.86 1.22 0.87
N ALA A 18 20.35 0.12 0.34
CA ALA A 18 20.26 -0.09 -1.08
C ALA A 18 19.22 0.90 -1.64
N HIS A 19 19.56 1.56 -2.76
CA HIS A 19 18.68 2.56 -3.35
C HIS A 19 18.75 2.54 -4.87
N ASP A 20 17.63 2.90 -5.47
CA ASP A 20 17.52 3.20 -6.89
C ASP A 20 16.45 4.27 -7.09
N PHE A 21 16.42 4.90 -8.25
CA PHE A 21 15.46 5.96 -8.53
C PHE A 21 14.91 5.88 -9.94
N LYS A 22 13.67 6.32 -10.08
CA LYS A 22 13.01 6.46 -11.38
C LYS A 22 12.41 7.85 -11.50
N GLN A 23 12.72 8.54 -12.59
CA GLN A 23 12.06 9.77 -12.93
C GLN A 23 10.65 9.48 -13.43
N LEU A 24 9.66 10.08 -12.81
CA LEU A 24 8.26 9.95 -13.21
C LEU A 24 7.95 10.87 -14.39
N PRO A 25 6.95 10.53 -15.24
CA PRO A 25 6.46 11.44 -16.27
C PRO A 25 6.05 12.78 -15.66
N ALA A 26 6.33 13.87 -16.36
CA ALA A 26 5.92 15.19 -15.91
C ALA A 26 4.39 15.26 -15.81
N VAL A 27 3.90 15.70 -14.68
CA VAL A 27 2.48 15.98 -14.43
C VAL A 27 2.22 17.49 -14.55
N ARG A 28 3.30 18.30 -14.53
CA ARG A 28 3.29 19.78 -14.59
C ARG A 28 4.08 20.26 -15.79
N ASP A 29 3.65 21.38 -16.34
CA ASP A 29 4.32 22.04 -17.50
C ASP A 29 5.45 23.00 -17.07
N ASP A 30 5.76 23.11 -15.77
CA ASP A 30 6.80 24.02 -15.23
C ASP A 30 8.24 23.50 -15.37
N GLY A 31 8.43 22.34 -15.98
CA GLY A 31 9.74 21.71 -16.17
C GLY A 31 10.27 20.97 -14.93
N GLU A 32 9.60 21.05 -13.78
CA GLU A 32 9.92 20.23 -12.62
C GLU A 32 9.55 18.77 -12.87
N ARG A 33 10.42 17.86 -12.43
CA ARG A 33 10.21 16.43 -12.59
C ARG A 33 10.23 15.74 -11.24
N THR A 34 9.17 15.00 -10.96
CA THR A 34 9.09 14.16 -9.77
C THR A 34 10.00 12.95 -9.95
N VAL A 35 10.74 12.63 -8.92
CA VAL A 35 11.60 11.44 -8.87
C VAL A 35 11.07 10.52 -7.78
N LEU A 36 10.82 9.27 -8.14
CA LEU A 36 10.53 8.22 -7.20
C LEU A 36 11.85 7.61 -6.71
N LEU A 37 12.08 7.66 -5.40
CA LEU A 37 13.24 7.07 -4.75
C LEU A 37 12.81 5.78 -4.05
N GLY A 38 13.38 4.65 -4.46
CA GLY A 38 13.25 3.37 -3.77
C GLY A 38 14.38 3.19 -2.77
N LEU A 39 14.04 2.83 -1.54
CA LEU A 39 15.01 2.56 -0.47
C LEU A 39 14.70 1.22 0.17
N ALA A 40 15.70 0.42 0.41
CA ALA A 40 15.60 -0.83 1.16
C ALA A 40 16.81 -0.98 2.09
N ARG A 41 16.64 -1.66 3.23
CA ARG A 41 17.77 -2.05 4.06
C ARG A 41 18.64 -3.03 3.30
N GLU A 42 19.92 -2.70 3.10
CA GLU A 42 20.82 -3.51 2.29
C GLU A 42 20.97 -4.92 2.86
N GLU A 43 21.16 -5.04 4.18
CA GLU A 43 21.27 -6.33 4.86
C GLU A 43 20.06 -7.25 4.59
N GLY A 44 18.84 -6.71 4.73
CA GLY A 44 17.62 -7.49 4.52
C GLY A 44 17.44 -7.91 3.05
N LEU A 45 17.75 -7.01 2.12
CA LEU A 45 17.68 -7.31 0.69
C LEU A 45 18.72 -8.37 0.29
N SER A 46 19.98 -8.19 0.71
CA SER A 46 21.08 -9.12 0.43
C SER A 46 20.79 -10.51 0.97
N ALA A 47 20.30 -10.63 2.21
CA ALA A 47 19.95 -11.93 2.80
C ALA A 47 18.89 -12.69 1.99
N ILE A 48 17.90 -11.99 1.45
CA ILE A 48 16.87 -12.60 0.59
C ILE A 48 17.48 -13.04 -0.74
N LEU A 49 18.30 -12.20 -1.36
CA LEU A 49 18.93 -12.49 -2.65
C LEU A 49 19.89 -13.68 -2.53
N GLU A 50 20.72 -13.71 -1.50
CA GLU A 50 21.65 -14.82 -1.22
C GLU A 50 20.91 -16.14 -0.97
N ALA A 51 19.79 -16.10 -0.21
CA ALA A 51 18.98 -17.30 0.04
C ALA A 51 18.38 -17.85 -1.26
N LEU A 52 17.90 -17.00 -2.17
CA LEU A 52 17.36 -17.41 -3.45
C LEU A 52 18.45 -17.95 -4.39
N GLU A 53 19.61 -17.28 -4.42
CA GLU A 53 20.76 -17.73 -5.22
C GLU A 53 21.28 -19.09 -4.74
N GLY A 54 21.30 -19.31 -3.41
CA GLY A 54 21.66 -20.59 -2.80
C GLY A 54 20.76 -21.76 -3.25
N GLU A 55 19.50 -21.48 -3.60
CA GLU A 55 18.55 -22.44 -4.18
C GLU A 55 18.59 -22.45 -5.73
N GLY A 56 19.57 -21.80 -6.35
CA GLY A 56 19.73 -21.73 -7.81
C GLY A 56 18.77 -20.78 -8.53
N ILE A 57 18.09 -19.89 -7.79
CA ILE A 57 17.17 -18.90 -8.34
C ILE A 57 17.95 -17.61 -8.60
N LEU A 58 18.14 -17.26 -9.87
CA LEU A 58 18.75 -16.01 -10.26
C LEU A 58 17.71 -14.88 -10.28
N VAL A 59 17.91 -13.88 -9.43
CA VAL A 59 17.03 -12.72 -9.35
C VAL A 59 17.53 -11.65 -10.33
N ALA A 60 16.74 -11.37 -11.38
CA ALA A 60 17.09 -10.37 -12.38
C ALA A 60 16.85 -8.92 -11.88
N SER A 61 15.85 -8.71 -11.03
CA SER A 61 15.55 -7.40 -10.46
C SER A 61 14.71 -7.53 -9.18
N SER A 62 14.83 -6.54 -8.31
CA SER A 62 13.98 -6.37 -7.13
C SER A 62 13.22 -5.05 -7.26
N VAL A 63 11.93 -5.06 -6.97
CA VAL A 63 11.06 -3.89 -7.12
C VAL A 63 10.31 -3.64 -5.82
N PRO A 64 10.21 -2.38 -5.35
CA PRO A 64 9.35 -2.05 -4.21
C PRO A 64 7.89 -2.46 -4.45
N ALA A 65 7.22 -2.99 -3.42
CA ALA A 65 5.85 -3.50 -3.53
C ALA A 65 4.86 -2.49 -4.15
N PRO A 66 4.87 -1.19 -3.83
CA PRO A 66 3.97 -0.22 -4.47
C PRO A 66 4.15 -0.12 -5.99
N LEU A 67 5.37 -0.34 -6.51
CA LEU A 67 5.62 -0.38 -7.95
C LEU A 67 5.16 -1.69 -8.58
N ALA A 68 5.27 -2.79 -7.85
CA ALA A 68 4.80 -4.09 -8.32
C ALA A 68 3.27 -4.09 -8.49
N ILE A 69 2.52 -3.53 -7.53
CA ILE A 69 1.07 -3.41 -7.65
C ILE A 69 0.64 -2.45 -8.77
N TYR A 70 1.37 -1.35 -8.96
CA TYR A 70 1.16 -0.46 -10.10
C TYR A 70 1.36 -1.20 -11.43
N GLY A 71 2.46 -1.94 -11.58
CA GLY A 71 2.72 -2.74 -12.80
C GLY A 71 1.65 -3.81 -13.05
N ALA A 72 1.16 -4.46 -11.99
CA ALA A 72 0.05 -5.41 -12.10
C ALA A 72 -1.25 -4.73 -12.57
N TRP A 73 -1.57 -3.56 -12.02
CA TRP A 73 -2.72 -2.75 -12.44
C TRP A 73 -2.58 -2.31 -13.92
N GLU A 74 -1.41 -1.84 -14.33
CA GLU A 74 -1.13 -1.41 -15.71
C GLU A 74 -1.41 -2.54 -16.71
N LEU A 75 -0.98 -3.77 -16.39
CA LEU A 75 -1.24 -4.94 -17.22
C LEU A 75 -2.73 -5.27 -17.33
N VAL A 76 -3.50 -5.09 -16.26
CA VAL A 76 -4.95 -5.38 -16.24
C VAL A 76 -5.72 -4.27 -16.93
N SER A 77 -5.39 -3.00 -16.66
CA SER A 77 -6.06 -1.83 -17.24
C SER A 77 -5.89 -1.78 -18.75
N THR A 78 -4.69 -2.05 -19.25
CA THR A 78 -4.40 -2.09 -20.70
C THR A 78 -5.19 -3.20 -21.42
N LYS A 79 -5.32 -4.38 -20.78
CA LYS A 79 -6.09 -5.50 -21.34
C LYS A 79 -7.60 -5.29 -21.32
N ALA A 80 -8.09 -4.51 -20.38
CA ALA A 80 -9.50 -4.27 -20.20
C ALA A 80 -10.05 -3.11 -21.06
N ASP A 81 -9.20 -2.48 -21.86
CA ASP A 81 -9.56 -1.29 -22.68
C ASP A 81 -10.26 -0.22 -21.81
N LEU A 82 -9.79 -0.06 -20.58
CA LEU A 82 -10.35 0.91 -19.65
C LEU A 82 -9.97 2.32 -20.13
N ASP A 83 -10.85 2.94 -20.88
CA ASP A 83 -10.73 4.36 -21.19
C ASP A 83 -10.61 5.17 -19.90
N SER A 84 -9.52 5.92 -19.76
CA SER A 84 -9.37 6.85 -18.66
C SER A 84 -10.02 8.17 -19.04
N PRO A 85 -11.07 8.59 -18.34
CA PRO A 85 -11.60 9.94 -18.51
C PRO A 85 -10.54 10.98 -18.15
N ASP A 86 -10.69 12.20 -18.62
CA ASP A 86 -9.90 13.33 -18.14
C ASP A 86 -10.08 13.44 -16.61
N ASP A 87 -9.00 13.76 -15.91
CA ASP A 87 -8.95 13.81 -14.44
C ASP A 87 -9.21 12.47 -13.72
N ASP A 88 -8.88 11.35 -14.35
CA ASP A 88 -9.01 10.02 -13.73
C ASP A 88 -7.91 9.77 -12.69
N LEU A 89 -8.29 9.80 -11.42
CA LEU A 89 -7.43 9.43 -10.30
C LEU A 89 -7.76 8.02 -9.81
N VAL A 90 -6.84 7.11 -10.02
CA VAL A 90 -6.91 5.74 -9.51
C VAL A 90 -6.08 5.61 -8.25
N LEU A 91 -6.68 5.10 -7.18
CA LEU A 91 -5.97 4.67 -5.99
C LEU A 91 -5.86 3.14 -6.01
N ILE A 92 -4.62 2.65 -5.98
CA ILE A 92 -4.30 1.22 -5.90
C ILE A 92 -3.77 0.97 -4.50
N ALA A 93 -4.32 0.00 -3.76
CA ALA A 93 -3.88 -0.34 -2.42
C ALA A 93 -3.80 -1.85 -2.23
N ASP A 94 -2.67 -2.32 -1.73
CA ASP A 94 -2.45 -3.69 -1.28
C ASP A 94 -2.39 -3.72 0.25
N LEU A 95 -3.37 -4.38 0.86
CA LEU A 95 -3.42 -4.56 2.31
C LEU A 95 -2.87 -5.94 2.65
N GLY A 96 -1.58 -5.97 2.96
CA GLY A 96 -0.86 -7.16 3.40
C GLY A 96 -1.15 -7.52 4.86
N ARG A 97 -0.28 -8.34 5.42
CA ARG A 97 -0.33 -8.69 6.85
C ARG A 97 0.11 -7.51 7.72
N SER A 98 1.25 -6.91 7.41
CA SER A 98 1.91 -5.86 8.22
C SER A 98 2.20 -4.59 7.43
N SER A 99 1.92 -4.56 6.12
CA SER A 99 2.13 -3.43 5.23
C SER A 99 0.88 -3.04 4.47
N LEU A 100 0.78 -1.75 4.19
CA LEU A 100 -0.13 -1.13 3.24
C LEU A 100 0.72 -0.48 2.16
N ASP A 101 0.62 -1.00 0.97
CA ASP A 101 1.29 -0.47 -0.21
C ASP A 101 0.29 0.31 -1.05
N VAL A 102 0.62 1.55 -1.40
CA VAL A 102 -0.28 2.47 -2.11
C VAL A 102 0.42 3.03 -3.33
N ALA A 103 -0.29 3.05 -4.44
CA ALA A 103 0.07 3.80 -5.63
C ALA A 103 -1.08 4.71 -6.08
N LEU A 104 -0.76 5.93 -6.49
CA LEU A 104 -1.71 6.87 -7.08
C LEU A 104 -1.36 7.05 -8.56
N VAL A 105 -2.36 6.90 -9.39
CA VAL A 105 -2.24 7.00 -10.85
C VAL A 105 -3.20 8.05 -11.35
N LEU A 106 -2.68 9.10 -11.96
CA LEU A 106 -3.45 10.18 -12.56
C LEU A 106 -3.32 10.08 -14.08
N ASN A 107 -4.43 9.95 -14.79
CA ASN A 107 -4.46 9.88 -16.25
C ASN A 107 -3.45 8.84 -16.80
N ASN A 108 -3.50 7.63 -16.25
CA ASN A 108 -2.62 6.49 -16.57
C ASN A 108 -1.12 6.71 -16.25
N ARG A 109 -0.78 7.74 -15.44
CA ARG A 109 0.60 8.00 -15.04
C ARG A 109 0.76 7.84 -13.54
N LEU A 110 1.75 7.08 -13.11
CA LEU A 110 2.10 7.00 -11.70
C LEU A 110 2.54 8.38 -11.20
N VAL A 111 1.89 8.90 -10.18
CA VAL A 111 2.21 10.20 -9.56
C VAL A 111 2.76 10.07 -8.15
N PHE A 112 2.45 8.97 -7.48
CA PHE A 112 2.90 8.73 -6.11
C PHE A 112 2.88 7.24 -5.79
N ALA A 113 3.84 6.79 -4.98
CA ALA A 113 3.87 5.44 -4.44
C ALA A 113 4.52 5.44 -3.06
N ARG A 114 3.99 4.65 -2.12
CA ARG A 114 4.60 4.45 -0.80
C ARG A 114 4.18 3.14 -0.16
N SER A 115 5.05 2.64 0.75
CA SER A 115 4.72 1.61 1.72
C SER A 115 4.55 2.23 3.11
N THR A 116 3.65 1.67 3.90
CA THR A 116 3.37 2.09 5.27
C THR A 116 3.19 0.85 6.14
N THR A 117 3.67 0.91 7.39
CA THR A 117 3.45 -0.16 8.38
C THR A 117 2.01 -0.09 8.89
N PHE A 118 1.13 -0.77 8.18
CA PHE A 118 -0.28 -0.99 8.54
C PHE A 118 -0.79 -2.19 7.75
N GLY A 119 -1.48 -3.12 8.39
CA GLY A 119 -1.98 -4.30 7.68
C GLY A 119 -3.01 -5.07 8.47
N GLY A 120 -3.18 -6.33 8.13
CA GLY A 120 -4.09 -7.24 8.82
C GLY A 120 -3.80 -7.41 10.31
N ASP A 121 -2.54 -7.22 10.74
CA ASP A 121 -2.14 -7.33 12.13
C ASP A 121 -2.77 -6.24 13.01
N GLN A 122 -2.96 -5.00 12.50
CA GLN A 122 -3.65 -3.93 13.23
C GLN A 122 -5.13 -4.25 13.48
N PHE A 123 -5.78 -4.91 12.53
CA PHE A 123 -7.15 -5.42 12.73
C PHE A 123 -7.19 -6.53 13.77
N THR A 124 -6.18 -7.43 13.77
CA THR A 124 -6.07 -8.50 14.76
C THR A 124 -5.83 -7.94 16.16
N GLU A 125 -4.95 -6.95 16.26
CA GLU A 125 -4.62 -6.28 17.53
C GLU A 125 -5.83 -5.56 18.11
N ALA A 126 -6.56 -4.79 17.30
CA ALA A 126 -7.79 -4.13 17.72
C ALA A 126 -8.82 -5.13 18.27
N LEU A 127 -8.94 -6.28 17.61
CA LEU A 127 -9.84 -7.36 18.05
C LEU A 127 -9.34 -8.05 19.30
N ALA A 128 -8.04 -8.33 19.42
CA ALA A 128 -7.42 -8.95 20.59
C ALA A 128 -7.63 -8.07 21.83
N GLN A 129 -7.42 -6.77 21.72
CA GLN A 129 -7.64 -5.80 22.80
C GLN A 129 -9.10 -5.75 23.23
N ASP A 130 -10.05 -5.68 22.31
CA ASP A 130 -11.48 -5.57 22.63
C ASP A 130 -12.04 -6.87 23.25
N LEU A 131 -11.55 -8.03 22.83
CA LEU A 131 -11.98 -9.34 23.34
C LEU A 131 -11.18 -9.82 24.55
N GLY A 132 -10.09 -9.15 24.93
CA GLY A 132 -9.17 -9.63 25.95
C GLY A 132 -8.52 -10.98 25.58
N ALA A 133 -8.25 -11.20 24.30
CA ALA A 133 -7.77 -12.47 23.76
C ALA A 133 -6.31 -12.37 23.27
N GLU A 134 -5.64 -13.52 23.19
CA GLU A 134 -4.33 -13.62 22.56
C GLU A 134 -4.41 -13.36 21.05
N MET A 135 -3.33 -12.79 20.46
CA MET A 135 -3.25 -12.43 19.04
C MET A 135 -3.63 -13.60 18.12
N GLY A 136 -3.14 -14.80 18.42
CA GLY A 136 -3.47 -16.00 17.60
C GLY A 136 -4.95 -16.35 17.60
N GLN A 137 -5.61 -16.21 18.76
CA GLN A 137 -7.05 -16.45 18.91
C GLN A 137 -7.85 -15.36 18.17
N ALA A 138 -7.47 -14.10 18.34
CA ALA A 138 -8.09 -12.98 17.64
C ALA A 138 -7.97 -13.11 16.12
N GLU A 139 -6.82 -13.56 15.61
CA GLU A 139 -6.61 -13.81 14.17
C GLU A 139 -7.55 -14.89 13.64
N VAL A 140 -7.76 -15.98 14.38
CA VAL A 140 -8.71 -17.03 14.02
C VAL A 140 -10.15 -16.48 13.98
N VAL A 141 -10.55 -15.71 15.01
CA VAL A 141 -11.87 -15.07 15.08
C VAL A 141 -12.05 -14.10 13.91
N LYS A 142 -11.05 -13.25 13.63
CA LYS A 142 -11.06 -12.29 12.52
C LYS A 142 -11.29 -13.00 11.19
N LYS A 143 -10.56 -14.09 10.91
CA LYS A 143 -10.67 -14.83 9.65
C LYS A 143 -12.00 -15.56 9.48
N GLN A 144 -12.51 -16.15 10.54
CA GLN A 144 -13.73 -16.96 10.48
C GLN A 144 -15.02 -16.15 10.58
N ARG A 145 -15.04 -15.18 11.49
CA ARG A 145 -16.27 -14.47 11.90
C ARG A 145 -16.12 -12.95 11.91
N GLY A 146 -14.94 -12.40 11.58
CA GLY A 146 -14.70 -10.97 11.57
C GLY A 146 -15.37 -10.27 10.39
N GLY A 147 -15.85 -9.06 10.63
CA GLY A 147 -16.40 -8.20 9.59
C GLY A 147 -16.65 -6.77 10.08
N VAL A 148 -16.86 -5.87 9.13
CA VAL A 148 -17.14 -4.45 9.41
C VAL A 148 -18.59 -4.05 9.12
N THR A 149 -19.43 -4.99 8.67
CA THR A 149 -20.82 -4.73 8.28
C THR A 149 -21.78 -5.47 9.20
N GLU A 150 -22.73 -4.75 9.79
CA GLU A 150 -23.80 -5.30 10.63
C GLU A 150 -24.74 -6.19 9.82
N GLY A 151 -25.24 -7.26 10.43
CA GLY A 151 -26.17 -8.19 9.82
C GLY A 151 -25.58 -9.02 8.67
N ALA A 152 -24.28 -8.92 8.39
CA ALA A 152 -23.64 -9.72 7.36
C ALA A 152 -23.56 -11.19 7.78
N LYS A 153 -23.93 -12.09 6.88
CA LYS A 153 -23.94 -13.54 7.15
C LYS A 153 -22.58 -14.05 7.63
N GLY A 154 -22.58 -14.67 8.79
CA GLY A 154 -21.38 -15.28 9.37
C GLY A 154 -20.39 -14.26 9.95
N VAL A 155 -20.83 -13.06 10.28
CA VAL A 155 -20.11 -12.06 11.06
C VAL A 155 -20.58 -12.14 12.51
N ASP A 156 -19.64 -12.15 13.45
CA ASP A 156 -19.93 -12.00 14.89
C ASP A 156 -19.99 -10.50 15.20
N GLU A 157 -21.15 -10.01 15.66
CA GLU A 157 -21.41 -8.60 15.92
C GLU A 157 -20.40 -7.97 16.89
N ARG A 158 -19.86 -8.75 17.83
CA ARG A 158 -18.82 -8.29 18.76
C ARG A 158 -17.53 -7.88 18.07
N THR A 159 -17.28 -8.40 16.86
CA THR A 159 -16.07 -8.07 16.08
C THR A 159 -16.21 -6.75 15.31
N ILE A 160 -17.42 -6.27 15.10
CA ILE A 160 -17.69 -5.14 14.18
C ILE A 160 -17.07 -3.85 14.70
N ARG A 161 -17.28 -3.51 15.97
CA ARG A 161 -16.78 -2.26 16.54
C ARG A 161 -15.25 -2.14 16.44
N PRO A 162 -14.45 -3.09 16.98
CA PRO A 162 -13.00 -2.99 16.92
C PRO A 162 -12.47 -3.03 15.47
N LEU A 163 -13.06 -3.86 14.59
CA LEU A 163 -12.64 -3.93 13.19
C LEU A 163 -13.02 -2.69 12.38
N ARG A 164 -14.13 -2.03 12.70
CA ARG A 164 -14.48 -0.71 12.13
C ARG A 164 -13.51 0.38 12.58
N THR A 165 -13.04 0.35 13.81
CA THR A 165 -12.03 1.30 14.29
C THR A 165 -10.74 1.17 13.47
N ALA A 166 -10.25 -0.06 13.27
CA ALA A 166 -9.09 -0.31 12.43
C ALA A 166 -9.35 0.06 10.95
N ALA A 167 -10.55 -0.19 10.43
CA ALA A 167 -10.94 0.22 9.07
C ALA A 167 -10.96 1.75 8.91
N GLY A 168 -11.38 2.50 9.94
CA GLY A 168 -11.31 3.95 9.96
C GLY A 168 -9.86 4.48 9.93
N GLN A 169 -8.94 3.80 10.63
CA GLN A 169 -7.51 4.13 10.55
C GLN A 169 -6.96 3.88 9.15
N LEU A 170 -7.32 2.74 8.52
CA LEU A 170 -6.96 2.45 7.14
C LEU A 170 -7.46 3.55 6.19
N LEU A 171 -8.71 3.95 6.30
CA LEU A 171 -9.28 5.04 5.48
C LEU A 171 -8.47 6.33 5.66
N GLY A 172 -8.16 6.73 6.90
CA GLY A 172 -7.33 7.91 7.17
C GLY A 172 -5.92 7.82 6.55
N MET A 173 -5.34 6.62 6.47
CA MET A 173 -4.04 6.40 5.79
C MET A 173 -4.16 6.53 4.27
N LEU A 174 -5.24 6.03 3.66
CA LEU A 174 -5.50 6.19 2.24
C LEU A 174 -5.71 7.68 1.89
N GLU A 175 -6.53 8.40 2.64
CA GLU A 175 -6.73 9.85 2.49
C GLU A 175 -5.42 10.64 2.66
N SER A 176 -4.60 10.26 3.66
CA SER A 176 -3.28 10.85 3.86
C SER A 176 -2.36 10.59 2.66
N SER A 177 -2.43 9.41 2.03
CA SER A 177 -1.65 9.10 0.83
C SER A 177 -2.03 10.00 -0.34
N ILE A 178 -3.31 10.26 -0.54
CA ILE A 178 -3.80 11.17 -1.59
C ILE A 178 -3.26 12.58 -1.35
N ARG A 179 -3.38 13.08 -0.12
CA ARG A 179 -2.94 14.43 0.24
C ARG A 179 -1.42 14.60 0.08
N VAL A 180 -0.63 13.65 0.58
CA VAL A 180 0.83 13.66 0.46
C VAL A 180 1.25 13.52 -1.00
N GLY A 181 0.60 12.62 -1.76
CA GLY A 181 0.86 12.42 -3.18
C GLY A 181 0.63 13.69 -3.99
N GLY A 182 -0.47 14.40 -3.77
CA GLY A 182 -0.74 15.69 -4.39
C GLY A 182 0.29 16.76 -4.06
N SER A 183 0.68 16.84 -2.78
CA SER A 183 1.72 17.78 -2.33
C SER A 183 3.08 17.50 -2.97
N GLN A 184 3.50 16.23 -3.00
CA GLN A 184 4.79 15.84 -3.58
C GLN A 184 4.82 15.97 -5.11
N ALA A 185 3.71 15.65 -5.79
CA ALA A 185 3.58 15.85 -7.23
C ALA A 185 3.40 17.34 -7.59
N GLY A 186 3.18 18.22 -6.61
CA GLY A 186 2.94 19.65 -6.81
C GLY A 186 1.67 19.94 -7.59
N VAL A 187 0.69 19.04 -7.55
CA VAL A 187 -0.60 19.18 -8.24
C VAL A 187 -1.76 18.98 -7.26
N LYS A 188 -2.87 19.68 -7.50
CA LYS A 188 -4.12 19.38 -6.82
C LYS A 188 -4.71 18.12 -7.48
N LEU A 189 -4.71 17.01 -6.76
CA LEU A 189 -5.35 15.80 -7.25
C LEU A 189 -6.87 15.97 -7.27
N PRO A 190 -7.56 15.45 -8.30
CA PRO A 190 -9.02 15.36 -8.32
C PRO A 190 -9.52 14.36 -7.26
N GLY A 191 -10.83 14.20 -7.16
CA GLY A 191 -11.41 13.10 -6.38
C GLY A 191 -11.00 11.74 -6.96
N VAL A 192 -10.86 10.74 -6.09
CA VAL A 192 -10.59 9.37 -6.54
C VAL A 192 -11.80 8.86 -7.33
N THR A 193 -11.56 8.45 -8.55
CA THR A 193 -12.59 7.93 -9.47
C THR A 193 -12.68 6.42 -9.43
N ARG A 194 -11.55 5.74 -9.17
CA ARG A 194 -11.45 4.29 -9.11
C ARG A 194 -10.57 3.82 -7.96
N LEU A 195 -11.03 2.75 -7.30
CA LEU A 195 -10.31 2.08 -6.22
C LEU A 195 -9.97 0.65 -6.65
N TRP A 196 -8.70 0.29 -6.57
CA TRP A 196 -8.22 -1.06 -6.81
C TRP A 196 -7.60 -1.60 -5.54
N PHE A 197 -8.15 -2.70 -5.06
CA PHE A 197 -7.72 -3.32 -3.83
C PHE A 197 -7.16 -4.72 -4.06
N SER A 198 -6.04 -5.02 -3.41
CA SER A 198 -5.44 -6.34 -3.33
C SER A 198 -5.00 -6.68 -1.91
N GLY A 199 -4.42 -7.84 -1.74
CA GLY A 199 -3.89 -8.30 -0.46
C GLY A 199 -4.86 -9.08 0.40
N GLY A 200 -4.27 -9.85 1.32
CA GLY A 200 -5.01 -10.75 2.22
C GLY A 200 -5.92 -10.01 3.20
N GLY A 201 -5.56 -8.80 3.60
CA GLY A 201 -6.35 -7.95 4.51
C GLY A 201 -7.70 -7.54 3.92
N MET A 202 -7.79 -7.39 2.60
CA MET A 202 -9.03 -7.01 1.90
C MET A 202 -10.09 -8.12 1.89
N ARG A 203 -9.74 -9.34 2.34
CA ARG A 203 -10.70 -10.45 2.50
C ARG A 203 -11.59 -10.32 3.74
N LEU A 204 -11.33 -9.32 4.59
CA LEU A 204 -12.20 -9.03 5.74
C LEU A 204 -13.61 -8.67 5.25
N LYS A 205 -14.63 -9.35 5.80
CA LYS A 205 -16.00 -9.21 5.32
C LYS A 205 -16.49 -7.77 5.43
N GLY A 206 -16.93 -7.23 4.31
CA GLY A 206 -17.47 -5.87 4.21
C GLY A 206 -16.43 -4.76 4.07
N LEU A 207 -15.12 -5.04 4.23
CA LEU A 207 -14.08 -4.01 4.18
C LEU A 207 -14.02 -3.28 2.82
N PRO A 208 -13.99 -3.96 1.66
CA PRO A 208 -13.98 -3.25 0.36
C PRO A 208 -15.15 -2.29 0.20
N ARG A 209 -16.35 -2.71 0.63
CA ARG A 209 -17.54 -1.86 0.57
C ARG A 209 -17.52 -0.71 1.58
N TYR A 210 -16.83 -0.89 2.70
CA TYR A 210 -16.67 0.17 3.70
C TYR A 210 -15.75 1.29 3.21
N LEU A 211 -14.78 0.95 2.34
CA LEU A 211 -13.80 1.88 1.79
C LEU A 211 -14.23 2.53 0.47
N SER A 212 -15.27 2.03 -0.19
CA SER A 212 -15.84 2.59 -1.42
C SER A 212 -17.02 3.52 -1.14
#